data_434974e808635ac53b1c060402136d85
#
_entry.id   434974e808635ac53b1c060402136d85
#
_cell.length_a   1.000
_cell.length_b   1.000
_cell.length_c   1.000
_cell.angle_alpha   90.00
_cell.angle_beta   90.00
_cell.angle_gamma   90.00
#
_symmetry.space_group_name_H-M   'P 1'
#
loop_
_entity.id
_entity.type
_entity.pdbx_description
1 polymer ?
#
loop_
_entity_poly.entity_id
_entity_poly.type
_entity_poly.pdbx_seq_one_letter_code
_entity_poly.pdbx_strand_id
1 'polypeptide(L)'
;MEAVENQWNSQLARRFVLALPREVPEELYPQMVQDYCNQFFVSKGMIVDFAIHDPKPPGHNPHCHVMLTMRAMDEHGKWLAKARKVYDLDENGERIRLPSGNWKSHKEDTVNWNEQYHGQEWRTGWETVQNRYLEMVNSPVRVDLRSYEKQGLDIIPTVHMGAAVTQMERRGIQTNIGNLNRDIKAANRMM
;
A
#
# COMPACT_ATOMS: atom_id res chain seq x y z
N MET A 1 3.66 17.13 -9.24
CA MET A 1 4.09 17.11 -7.83
C MET A 1 5.57 17.48 -7.65
N GLU A 2 6.49 16.93 -8.40
CA GLU A 2 7.93 17.18 -8.27
C GLU A 2 8.27 18.69 -8.24
N ALA A 3 7.69 19.47 -9.13
CA ALA A 3 7.92 20.93 -9.21
C ALA A 3 7.50 21.74 -7.97
N VAL A 4 6.72 21.17 -7.05
CA VAL A 4 6.27 21.86 -5.81
C VAL A 4 6.99 21.35 -4.56
N GLU A 5 7.90 20.37 -4.68
CA GLU A 5 8.70 19.86 -3.59
C GLU A 5 10.01 20.65 -3.49
N ASN A 6 10.30 21.13 -2.25
CA ASN A 6 11.47 21.96 -2.00
C ASN A 6 12.70 21.18 -1.54
N GLN A 7 12.52 19.92 -1.12
CA GLN A 7 13.60 19.10 -0.61
C GLN A 7 13.90 17.94 -1.57
N TRP A 8 15.18 17.70 -1.84
CA TRP A 8 15.66 16.66 -2.75
C TRP A 8 15.21 15.23 -2.35
N ASN A 9 14.97 14.98 -1.06
CA ASN A 9 14.53 13.69 -0.52
C ASN A 9 13.02 13.64 -0.22
N SER A 10 12.24 14.55 -0.77
CA SER A 10 10.79 14.57 -0.57
C SER A 10 10.15 13.33 -1.16
N GLN A 11 9.25 12.69 -0.41
CA GLN A 11 8.40 11.64 -0.95
C GLN A 11 7.38 12.24 -1.92
N LEU A 12 7.51 11.88 -3.21
CA LEU A 12 6.65 12.41 -4.28
C LEU A 12 5.34 11.63 -4.41
N ALA A 13 5.43 10.31 -4.33
CA ALA A 13 4.30 9.40 -4.47
C ALA A 13 4.44 8.20 -3.53
N ARG A 14 3.34 7.53 -3.27
CA ARG A 14 3.31 6.20 -2.65
C ARG A 14 2.89 5.18 -3.67
N ARG A 15 3.61 4.06 -3.72
CA ARG A 15 3.32 2.95 -4.63
C ARG A 15 3.15 1.66 -3.85
N PHE A 16 2.20 0.85 -4.27
CA PHE A 16 2.04 -0.52 -3.83
C PHE A 16 1.48 -1.40 -4.96
N VAL A 17 1.46 -2.69 -4.73
CA VAL A 17 0.99 -3.68 -5.69
C VAL A 17 -0.15 -4.46 -5.05
N LEU A 18 -1.25 -4.59 -5.78
CA LEU A 18 -2.42 -5.38 -5.41
C LEU A 18 -2.39 -6.68 -6.21
N ALA A 19 -2.39 -7.82 -5.54
CA ALA A 19 -2.64 -9.09 -6.20
C ALA A 19 -4.12 -9.17 -6.59
N LEU A 20 -4.40 -9.62 -7.81
CA LEU A 20 -5.77 -9.79 -8.32
C LEU A 20 -6.16 -11.27 -8.25
N PRO A 21 -7.35 -11.60 -7.76
CA PRO A 21 -7.82 -12.98 -7.65
C PRO A 21 -8.11 -13.55 -9.05
N ARG A 22 -7.54 -14.72 -9.37
CA ARG A 22 -7.68 -15.37 -10.68
C ARG A 22 -9.09 -15.89 -10.94
N GLU A 23 -9.87 -16.05 -9.90
CA GLU A 23 -11.25 -16.51 -9.95
C GLU A 23 -12.23 -15.42 -10.41
N VAL A 24 -11.79 -14.15 -10.40
CA VAL A 24 -12.54 -13.03 -10.94
C VAL A 24 -12.16 -12.86 -12.42
N PRO A 25 -13.14 -12.76 -13.34
CA PRO A 25 -12.87 -12.46 -14.74
C PRO A 25 -12.06 -11.16 -14.94
N GLU A 26 -11.13 -11.18 -15.90
CA GLU A 26 -10.23 -10.06 -16.17
C GLU A 26 -10.96 -8.76 -16.50
N GLU A 27 -12.11 -8.87 -17.15
CA GLU A 27 -12.97 -7.73 -17.52
C GLU A 27 -13.47 -6.94 -16.31
N LEU A 28 -13.52 -7.59 -15.14
CA LEU A 28 -13.95 -6.97 -13.87
C LEU A 28 -12.79 -6.33 -13.08
N TYR A 29 -11.55 -6.63 -13.42
CA TYR A 29 -10.40 -6.08 -12.70
C TYR A 29 -10.37 -4.54 -12.68
N PRO A 30 -10.61 -3.82 -13.79
CA PRO A 30 -10.61 -2.37 -13.77
C PRO A 30 -11.64 -1.81 -12.78
N GLN A 31 -12.86 -2.35 -12.79
CA GLN A 31 -13.92 -1.90 -11.89
C GLN A 31 -13.59 -2.22 -10.43
N MET A 32 -13.09 -3.43 -10.15
CA MET A 32 -12.71 -3.85 -8.80
C MET A 32 -11.63 -2.93 -8.21
N VAL A 33 -10.58 -2.61 -8.99
CA VAL A 33 -9.51 -1.71 -8.56
C VAL A 33 -10.03 -0.28 -8.39
N GLN A 34 -10.88 0.18 -9.30
CA GLN A 34 -11.49 1.51 -9.24
C GLN A 34 -12.37 1.68 -8.00
N ASP A 35 -13.20 0.69 -7.68
CA ASP A 35 -14.04 0.70 -6.47
C ASP A 35 -13.18 0.82 -5.21
N TYR A 36 -12.11 0.02 -5.13
CA TYR A 36 -11.17 0.09 -4.02
C TYR A 36 -10.50 1.46 -3.93
N CYS A 37 -9.97 1.96 -5.03
CA CYS A 37 -9.27 3.25 -5.07
C CYS A 37 -10.21 4.41 -4.71
N ASN A 38 -11.44 4.40 -5.20
CA ASN A 38 -12.44 5.42 -4.88
C ASN A 38 -12.79 5.42 -3.39
N GLN A 39 -12.99 4.24 -2.82
CA GLN A 39 -13.39 4.10 -1.43
C GLN A 39 -12.29 4.50 -0.44
N PHE A 40 -11.04 4.12 -0.70
CA PHE A 40 -9.97 4.22 0.29
C PHE A 40 -8.99 5.38 0.04
N PHE A 41 -8.94 5.92 -1.17
CA PHE A 41 -7.96 6.97 -1.53
C PHE A 41 -8.60 8.22 -2.10
N VAL A 42 -9.40 8.10 -3.15
CA VAL A 42 -10.00 9.27 -3.82
C VAL A 42 -10.96 9.99 -2.87
N SER A 43 -11.77 9.24 -2.10
CA SER A 43 -12.65 9.80 -1.07
C SER A 43 -11.92 10.61 0.02
N LYS A 44 -10.61 10.39 0.18
CA LYS A 44 -9.75 11.11 1.12
C LYS A 44 -8.94 12.24 0.45
N GLY A 45 -9.20 12.53 -0.82
CA GLY A 45 -8.54 13.58 -1.58
C GLY A 45 -7.22 13.20 -2.25
N MET A 46 -6.85 11.93 -2.28
CA MET A 46 -5.69 11.44 -3.05
C MET A 46 -6.04 11.34 -4.52
N ILE A 47 -5.09 11.64 -5.40
CA ILE A 47 -5.16 11.28 -6.80
C ILE A 47 -4.49 9.93 -6.96
N VAL A 48 -5.14 9.06 -7.73
CA VAL A 48 -4.73 7.68 -7.94
C VAL A 48 -4.46 7.46 -9.43
N ASP A 49 -3.31 6.86 -9.71
CA ASP A 49 -3.01 6.27 -11.02
C ASP A 49 -2.79 4.77 -10.82
N PHE A 50 -3.34 3.94 -11.70
CA PHE A 50 -3.15 2.50 -11.60
C PHE A 50 -2.98 1.83 -12.96
N ALA A 51 -2.19 0.75 -12.98
CA ALA A 51 -1.96 -0.08 -14.16
C ALA A 51 -2.12 -1.56 -13.79
N ILE A 52 -2.97 -2.25 -14.52
CA ILE A 52 -3.21 -3.69 -14.36
C ILE A 52 -2.25 -4.45 -15.28
N HIS A 53 -1.55 -5.41 -14.71
CA HIS A 53 -0.67 -6.31 -15.42
C HIS A 53 -1.20 -7.74 -15.31
N ASP A 54 -1.36 -8.39 -16.44
CA ASP A 54 -1.62 -9.81 -16.55
C ASP A 54 -0.43 -10.51 -17.23
N PRO A 55 0.59 -10.92 -16.46
CA PRO A 55 1.75 -11.58 -17.02
C PRO A 55 1.36 -12.95 -17.59
N LYS A 56 1.71 -13.18 -18.86
CA LYS A 56 1.45 -14.43 -19.56
C LYS A 56 2.13 -15.64 -18.89
N PRO A 57 1.57 -16.85 -19.05
CA PRO A 57 2.21 -18.08 -18.58
C PRO A 57 3.69 -18.19 -19.00
N PRO A 58 4.57 -18.81 -18.20
CA PRO A 58 4.26 -19.59 -16.98
C PRO A 58 4.13 -18.76 -15.70
N GLY A 59 4.25 -17.45 -15.78
CA GLY A 59 4.25 -16.56 -14.63
C GLY A 59 2.91 -15.91 -14.33
N HIS A 60 1.79 -16.52 -14.73
CA HIS A 60 0.46 -15.93 -14.55
C HIS A 60 0.21 -15.53 -13.10
N ASN A 61 0.31 -14.24 -12.84
CA ASN A 61 0.08 -13.61 -11.55
C ASN A 61 -0.48 -12.20 -11.77
N PRO A 62 -1.78 -12.11 -12.07
CA PRO A 62 -2.42 -10.83 -12.36
C PRO A 62 -2.28 -9.91 -11.15
N HIS A 63 -1.87 -8.68 -11.40
CA HIS A 63 -1.65 -7.69 -10.34
C HIS A 63 -1.82 -6.28 -10.87
N CYS A 64 -2.07 -5.37 -9.93
CA CYS A 64 -2.23 -3.96 -10.22
C CYS A 64 -1.16 -3.15 -9.49
N HIS A 65 -0.45 -2.29 -10.22
CA HIS A 65 0.37 -1.26 -9.63
C HIS A 65 -0.49 -0.04 -9.36
N VAL A 66 -0.48 0.44 -8.12
CA VAL A 66 -1.20 1.64 -7.71
C VAL A 66 -0.19 2.69 -7.27
N MET A 67 -0.34 3.90 -7.76
CA MET A 67 0.43 5.08 -7.37
C MET A 67 -0.51 6.15 -6.82
N LEU A 68 -0.18 6.66 -5.64
CA LEU A 68 -0.96 7.66 -4.92
C LEU A 68 -0.15 8.94 -4.77
N THR A 69 -0.83 10.08 -4.82
CA THR A 69 -0.22 11.37 -4.48
C THR A 69 -0.03 11.50 -2.98
N MET A 70 1.00 12.28 -2.61
CA MET A 70 1.31 12.63 -1.20
C MET A 70 0.89 14.04 -0.83
N ARG A 71 0.16 14.71 -1.72
CA ARG A 71 -0.47 16.03 -1.52
C ARG A 71 -1.91 15.97 -1.95
N ALA A 72 -2.77 16.61 -1.20
CA ALA A 72 -4.12 16.90 -1.68
C ALA A 72 -4.09 18.00 -2.75
N MET A 73 -5.16 18.06 -3.53
CA MET A 73 -5.37 19.08 -4.55
C MET A 73 -6.68 19.80 -4.23
N ASP A 74 -6.72 21.11 -4.45
CA ASP A 74 -7.95 21.86 -4.33
C ASP A 74 -8.85 21.71 -5.57
N GLU A 75 -10.04 22.28 -5.52
CA GLU A 75 -11.03 22.26 -6.62
C GLU A 75 -10.57 22.95 -7.91
N HIS A 76 -9.52 23.76 -7.83
CA HIS A 76 -8.90 24.45 -8.97
C HIS A 76 -7.68 23.72 -9.53
N GLY A 77 -7.39 22.52 -9.04
CA GLY A 77 -6.25 21.72 -9.51
C GLY A 77 -4.89 22.15 -8.95
N LYS A 78 -4.87 22.94 -7.87
CA LYS A 78 -3.62 23.39 -7.23
C LYS A 78 -3.24 22.46 -6.08
N TRP A 79 -1.96 22.10 -6.03
CA TRP A 79 -1.41 21.28 -4.93
C TRP A 79 -1.42 22.05 -3.61
N LEU A 80 -1.99 21.43 -2.59
CA LEU A 80 -1.99 21.93 -1.21
C LEU A 80 -0.66 21.64 -0.52
N ALA A 81 -0.34 22.35 0.55
CA ALA A 81 0.83 22.09 1.38
C ALA A 81 0.69 20.76 2.13
N LYS A 82 1.77 19.97 2.29
CA LYS A 82 1.79 18.75 3.11
C LYS A 82 1.68 19.04 4.60
N ALA A 83 2.23 20.17 5.02
CA ALA A 83 2.22 20.60 6.41
C ALA A 83 2.09 22.11 6.51
N ARG A 84 1.57 22.58 7.61
CA ARG A 84 1.49 23.99 7.98
C ARG A 84 2.34 24.27 9.21
N LYS A 85 2.85 25.47 9.30
CA LYS A 85 3.52 25.98 10.51
C LYS A 85 2.46 26.44 11.50
N VAL A 86 2.47 25.87 12.69
CA VAL A 86 1.59 26.24 13.80
C VAL A 86 2.45 26.83 14.90
N TYR A 87 2.03 27.97 15.45
CA TYR A 87 2.72 28.61 16.57
C TYR A 87 2.19 28.03 17.89
N ASP A 88 3.12 27.69 18.79
CA ASP A 88 2.79 27.22 20.12
C ASP A 88 2.27 28.41 20.94
N LEU A 89 1.18 28.20 21.68
CA LEU A 89 0.57 29.19 22.53
C LEU A 89 0.82 28.84 24.00
N ASP A 90 0.91 29.85 24.83
CA ASP A 90 0.94 29.71 26.28
C ASP A 90 -0.47 29.54 26.90
N GLU A 91 -0.55 29.49 28.21
CA GLU A 91 -1.82 29.32 28.96
C GLU A 91 -2.83 30.46 28.73
N ASN A 92 -2.36 31.62 28.26
CA ASN A 92 -3.18 32.82 27.99
C ASN A 92 -3.57 32.88 26.48
N GLY A 93 -3.10 31.92 25.66
CA GLY A 93 -3.34 31.93 24.23
C GLY A 93 -2.38 32.83 23.42
N GLU A 94 -1.31 33.32 24.04
CA GLU A 94 -0.30 34.12 23.37
C GLU A 94 0.84 33.24 22.82
N ARG A 95 1.49 33.71 21.73
CA ARG A 95 2.61 32.96 21.10
C ARG A 95 3.80 32.95 22.06
N ILE A 96 4.38 31.76 22.24
CA ILE A 96 5.57 31.54 23.05
C ILE A 96 6.81 32.06 22.29
N ARG A 97 7.62 32.90 22.95
CA ARG A 97 8.87 33.42 22.40
C ARG A 97 10.05 32.59 22.90
N LEU A 98 10.92 32.18 21.98
CA LEU A 98 12.17 31.48 22.32
C LEU A 98 13.25 32.47 22.79
N PRO A 99 14.27 32.02 23.54
CA PRO A 99 15.40 32.85 23.91
C PRO A 99 16.14 33.48 22.74
N SER A 100 16.07 32.85 21.56
CA SER A 100 16.63 33.35 20.29
C SER A 100 15.86 34.53 19.69
N GLY A 101 14.73 34.94 20.30
CA GLY A 101 13.84 35.98 19.79
C GLY A 101 12.80 35.49 18.77
N ASN A 102 12.89 34.24 18.31
CA ASN A 102 11.93 33.64 17.39
C ASN A 102 10.69 33.12 18.14
N TRP A 103 9.58 33.00 17.40
CA TRP A 103 8.36 32.39 17.93
C TRP A 103 8.50 30.84 17.90
N LYS A 104 8.17 30.21 19.03
CA LYS A 104 8.10 28.73 19.09
C LYS A 104 7.00 28.24 18.17
N SER A 105 7.31 27.22 17.38
CA SER A 105 6.38 26.66 16.40
C SER A 105 6.77 25.23 16.06
N HIS A 106 5.78 24.46 15.67
CA HIS A 106 5.95 23.11 15.12
C HIS A 106 5.30 23.00 13.74
N LYS A 107 5.62 21.91 13.04
CA LYS A 107 4.92 21.54 11.81
C LYS A 107 3.76 20.63 12.17
N GLU A 108 2.61 20.90 11.58
CA GLU A 108 1.43 20.05 11.66
C GLU A 108 1.09 19.58 10.25
N ASP A 109 0.95 18.26 10.08
CA ASP A 109 0.56 17.70 8.79
C ASP A 109 -0.87 18.11 8.45
N THR A 110 -1.09 18.49 7.18
CA THR A 110 -2.41 18.90 6.69
C THR A 110 -3.32 17.73 6.35
N VAL A 111 -2.73 16.53 6.22
CA VAL A 111 -3.41 15.27 5.95
C VAL A 111 -2.79 14.16 6.81
N ASN A 112 -3.57 13.19 7.20
CA ASN A 112 -3.12 12.07 8.06
C ASN A 112 -2.64 10.84 7.28
N TRP A 113 -2.34 10.97 6.00
CA TRP A 113 -2.06 9.83 5.10
C TRP A 113 -0.79 9.02 5.45
N ASN A 114 0.06 9.56 6.33
CA ASN A 114 1.26 8.89 6.82
C ASN A 114 1.03 8.10 8.12
N GLU A 115 -0.16 8.17 8.69
CA GLU A 115 -0.48 7.44 9.92
C GLU A 115 -0.39 5.93 9.70
N GLN A 116 0.23 5.24 10.65
CA GLN A 116 0.54 3.82 10.52
C GLN A 116 -0.71 2.92 10.38
N TYR A 117 -1.82 3.32 10.98
CA TYR A 117 -3.07 2.56 10.93
C TYR A 117 -3.64 2.40 9.51
N HIS A 118 -3.34 3.33 8.60
CA HIS A 118 -3.78 3.23 7.21
C HIS A 118 -3.26 1.97 6.51
N GLY A 119 -2.09 1.49 6.87
CA GLY A 119 -1.57 0.25 6.29
C GLY A 119 -2.49 -0.95 6.56
N GLN A 120 -3.06 -1.03 7.77
CA GLN A 120 -4.01 -2.08 8.11
C GLN A 120 -5.39 -1.81 7.50
N GLU A 121 -5.87 -0.57 7.54
CA GLU A 121 -7.13 -0.15 6.90
C GLU A 121 -7.15 -0.51 5.41
N TRP A 122 -6.10 -0.16 4.67
CA TRP A 122 -6.00 -0.43 3.24
C TRP A 122 -5.92 -1.93 2.94
N ARG A 123 -5.20 -2.70 3.77
CA ARG A 123 -5.12 -4.16 3.63
C ARG A 123 -6.49 -4.82 3.83
N THR A 124 -7.17 -4.48 4.92
CA THR A 124 -8.52 -5.00 5.22
C THR A 124 -9.54 -4.54 4.18
N GLY A 125 -9.42 -3.30 3.70
CA GLY A 125 -10.25 -2.76 2.63
C GLY A 125 -10.08 -3.54 1.31
N TRP A 126 -8.84 -3.87 0.95
CA TRP A 126 -8.58 -4.67 -0.24
C TRP A 126 -9.13 -6.10 -0.13
N GLU A 127 -8.98 -6.73 1.04
CA GLU A 127 -9.60 -8.02 1.35
C GLU A 127 -11.12 -7.97 1.16
N THR A 128 -11.77 -6.96 1.72
CA THR A 128 -13.22 -6.77 1.62
C THR A 128 -13.69 -6.62 0.17
N VAL A 129 -12.99 -5.80 -0.61
CA VAL A 129 -13.32 -5.60 -2.03
C VAL A 129 -13.11 -6.89 -2.83
N GLN A 130 -12.00 -7.60 -2.64
CA GLN A 130 -11.77 -8.89 -3.31
C GLN A 130 -12.88 -9.88 -3.00
N ASN A 131 -13.24 -10.04 -1.73
CA ASN A 131 -14.25 -11.00 -1.30
C ASN A 131 -15.65 -10.65 -1.85
N ARG A 132 -15.99 -9.36 -1.97
CA ARG A 132 -17.22 -8.91 -2.62
C ARG A 132 -17.28 -9.33 -4.11
N TYR A 133 -16.18 -9.17 -4.84
CA TYR A 133 -16.12 -9.56 -6.24
C TYR A 133 -16.08 -11.08 -6.42
N LEU A 134 -15.40 -11.81 -5.55
CA LEU A 134 -15.43 -13.28 -5.53
C LEU A 134 -16.85 -13.81 -5.27
N GLU A 135 -17.60 -13.18 -4.38
CA GLU A 135 -19.00 -13.52 -4.13
C GLU A 135 -19.87 -13.22 -5.35
N MET A 136 -19.70 -12.06 -5.98
CA MET A 136 -20.45 -11.65 -7.16
C MET A 136 -20.31 -12.63 -8.34
N VAL A 137 -19.16 -13.27 -8.48
CA VAL A 137 -18.90 -14.31 -9.50
C VAL A 137 -19.18 -15.72 -9.00
N ASN A 138 -19.83 -15.89 -7.84
CA ASN A 138 -20.13 -17.16 -7.20
C ASN A 138 -18.90 -18.06 -6.97
N SER A 139 -17.73 -17.48 -6.74
CA SER A 139 -16.54 -18.23 -6.37
C SER A 139 -16.67 -18.75 -4.93
N PRO A 140 -16.28 -20.00 -4.64
CA PRO A 140 -16.18 -20.52 -3.27
C PRO A 140 -14.95 -19.99 -2.53
N VAL A 141 -13.99 -19.41 -3.24
CA VAL A 141 -12.74 -18.91 -2.67
C VAL A 141 -12.99 -17.62 -1.89
N ARG A 142 -12.28 -17.46 -0.78
CA ARG A 142 -12.22 -16.20 -0.02
C ARG A 142 -10.77 -15.87 0.30
N VAL A 143 -10.48 -14.59 0.32
CA VAL A 143 -9.15 -14.04 0.67
C VAL A 143 -9.18 -13.60 2.12
N ASP A 144 -8.12 -13.93 2.86
CA ASP A 144 -7.82 -13.43 4.20
C ASP A 144 -6.39 -12.90 4.20
N LEU A 145 -6.23 -11.59 4.34
CA LEU A 145 -4.93 -10.91 4.30
C LEU A 145 -4.29 -10.74 5.69
N ARG A 146 -4.85 -11.36 6.73
CA ARG A 146 -4.23 -11.41 8.05
C ARG A 146 -2.98 -12.32 8.01
N SER A 147 -2.07 -12.17 8.98
CA SER A 147 -0.97 -13.12 9.14
C SER A 147 -1.51 -14.52 9.49
N TYR A 148 -0.79 -15.58 9.14
CA TYR A 148 -1.19 -16.95 9.45
C TYR A 148 -1.45 -17.16 10.95
N GLU A 149 -0.64 -16.58 11.81
CA GLU A 149 -0.86 -16.56 13.26
C GLU A 149 -2.23 -15.96 13.64
N LYS A 150 -2.60 -14.81 13.06
CA LYS A 150 -3.91 -14.18 13.31
C LYS A 150 -5.09 -14.96 12.72
N GLN A 151 -4.83 -15.78 11.71
CA GLN A 151 -5.80 -16.72 11.14
C GLN A 151 -5.92 -18.00 11.98
N GLY A 152 -5.04 -18.20 12.96
CA GLY A 152 -4.96 -19.44 13.76
C GLY A 152 -4.36 -20.62 12.99
N LEU A 153 -3.61 -20.33 11.91
CA LEU A 153 -2.95 -21.35 11.09
C LEU A 153 -1.51 -21.55 11.58
N ASP A 154 -1.15 -22.80 11.83
CA ASP A 154 0.23 -23.18 12.16
C ASP A 154 1.04 -23.39 10.87
N ILE A 155 1.26 -22.29 10.16
CA ILE A 155 1.97 -22.25 8.87
C ILE A 155 3.14 -21.26 8.98
N ILE A 156 4.33 -21.70 8.65
CA ILE A 156 5.52 -20.86 8.57
C ILE A 156 5.50 -20.11 7.24
N PRO A 157 5.54 -18.76 7.24
CA PRO A 157 5.56 -18.00 6.00
C PRO A 157 6.89 -18.15 5.26
N THR A 158 6.83 -18.25 3.92
CA THR A 158 8.05 -18.25 3.08
C THR A 158 8.67 -16.86 3.01
N VAL A 159 9.98 -16.80 2.77
CA VAL A 159 10.74 -15.56 2.64
C VAL A 159 10.66 -15.05 1.21
N HIS A 160 10.43 -13.76 1.03
CA HIS A 160 10.40 -13.13 -0.28
C HIS A 160 11.78 -13.19 -0.96
N MET A 161 11.87 -13.77 -2.14
CA MET A 161 13.13 -13.99 -2.84
C MET A 161 13.63 -12.76 -3.63
N GLY A 162 12.75 -11.84 -3.99
CA GLY A 162 13.06 -10.75 -4.90
C GLY A 162 13.28 -11.21 -6.35
N ALA A 163 13.40 -10.26 -7.28
CA ALA A 163 13.46 -10.55 -8.72
C ALA A 163 14.75 -11.31 -9.10
N ALA A 164 15.90 -10.88 -8.59
CA ALA A 164 17.19 -11.49 -8.94
C ALA A 164 17.27 -12.96 -8.52
N VAL A 165 16.95 -13.25 -7.23
CA VAL A 165 16.96 -14.62 -6.70
C VAL A 165 15.92 -15.50 -7.42
N THR A 166 14.73 -14.96 -7.69
CA THR A 166 13.70 -15.67 -8.45
C THR A 166 14.19 -16.05 -9.84
N GLN A 167 14.90 -15.17 -10.54
CA GLN A 167 15.47 -15.48 -11.86
C GLN A 167 16.58 -16.54 -11.78
N MET A 168 17.44 -16.49 -10.74
CA MET A 168 18.46 -17.52 -10.53
C MET A 168 17.83 -18.90 -10.33
N GLU A 169 16.85 -19.00 -9.45
CA GLU A 169 16.11 -20.25 -9.19
C GLU A 169 15.39 -20.78 -10.44
N ARG A 170 14.80 -19.92 -11.27
CA ARG A 170 14.20 -20.29 -12.55
C ARG A 170 15.20 -20.86 -13.56
N ARG A 171 16.47 -20.45 -13.47
CA ARG A 171 17.59 -20.97 -14.28
C ARG A 171 18.22 -22.24 -13.69
N GLY A 172 17.68 -22.78 -12.60
CA GLY A 172 18.21 -23.94 -11.91
C GLY A 172 19.36 -23.67 -10.95
N ILE A 173 19.67 -22.39 -10.70
CA ILE A 173 20.71 -22.01 -9.74
C ILE A 173 20.10 -21.99 -8.34
N GLN A 174 20.52 -22.91 -7.49
CA GLN A 174 20.06 -22.97 -6.10
C GLN A 174 20.63 -21.82 -5.29
N THR A 175 19.78 -21.16 -4.52
CA THR A 175 20.13 -20.04 -3.64
C THR A 175 19.81 -20.37 -2.18
N ASN A 176 20.46 -19.70 -1.24
CA ASN A 176 20.18 -19.89 0.20
C ASN A 176 18.71 -19.61 0.55
N ILE A 177 18.13 -18.53 0.00
CA ILE A 177 16.72 -18.18 0.25
C ILE A 177 15.79 -19.20 -0.44
N GLY A 178 16.14 -19.68 -1.63
CA GLY A 178 15.41 -20.73 -2.32
C GLY A 178 15.42 -22.05 -1.55
N ASN A 179 16.57 -22.46 -1.01
CA ASN A 179 16.71 -23.64 -0.14
C ASN A 179 15.85 -23.48 1.12
N LEU A 180 15.99 -22.35 1.84
CA LEU A 180 15.16 -22.07 3.02
C LEU A 180 13.67 -22.17 2.71
N ASN A 181 13.22 -21.64 1.59
CA ASN A 181 11.81 -21.72 1.20
C ASN A 181 11.37 -23.16 0.86
N ARG A 182 12.29 -23.99 0.32
CA ARG A 182 12.03 -25.44 0.13
C ARG A 182 11.85 -26.15 1.46
N ASP A 183 12.72 -25.85 2.44
CA ASP A 183 12.66 -26.44 3.78
C ASP A 183 11.39 -26.02 4.52
N ILE A 184 11.02 -24.73 4.47
CA ILE A 184 9.76 -24.22 5.03
C ILE A 184 8.56 -24.93 4.41
N LYS A 185 8.52 -25.07 3.08
CA LYS A 185 7.43 -25.79 2.40
C LYS A 185 7.38 -27.27 2.78
N ALA A 186 8.52 -27.90 3.00
CA ALA A 186 8.57 -29.29 3.47
C ALA A 186 8.03 -29.40 4.90
N ALA A 187 8.44 -28.51 5.81
CA ALA A 187 7.94 -28.46 7.18
C ALA A 187 6.42 -28.26 7.23
N ASN A 188 5.89 -27.29 6.47
CA ASN A 188 4.45 -27.00 6.43
C ASN A 188 3.59 -28.16 5.84
N ARG A 189 4.19 -29.12 5.13
CA ARG A 189 3.47 -30.31 4.65
C ARG A 189 3.38 -31.42 5.68
N MET A 190 4.19 -31.35 6.73
CA MET A 190 4.23 -32.34 7.82
C MET A 190 3.40 -31.92 9.03
N MET A 191 2.93 -30.65 9.05
CA MET A 191 1.97 -30.12 10.03
C MET A 191 0.54 -30.41 9.58
#